data_1737acfb14062b63d3fc58ab6c9cd777
#
_entry.id   1737acfb14062b63d3fc58ab6c9cd777
#
_cell.length_a   1.000
_cell.length_b   1.000
_cell.length_c   1.000
_cell.angle_alpha   90.00
_cell.angle_beta   90.00
_cell.angle_gamma   90.00
#
_symmetry.space_group_name_H-M   'P 1'
#
loop_
_entity.id
_entity.type
_entity.pdbx_description
1 polymer ?
#
loop_
_entity_poly.entity_id
_entity_poly.type
_entity_poly.pdbx_seq_one_letter_code
_entity_poly.pdbx_strand_id
1 'polypeptide(L)'
;MNKKPLEQIKNVTNVTGYRQVSLWKREDLQHPQPDELAEEVPVALVYNGISHVVMMASPKDLEQFAVGFSLSEGIIEHRREIFGMDVVAVCNGLEVQIELSSRRFMGLKARRRALAGRTGCGVCGVEQLNDIGKPVQPLPFTQSFDLANLDQALAHLNDFQPVGRLTGCTHAAAWVRLTGELAGGFEDVGRHVALD
;
A
#
# COMPACT_ATOMS: atom_id res chain seq x y z
N MET A 1 -12.71 22.42 25.63
CA MET A 1 -12.35 21.45 24.60
C MET A 1 -11.36 20.44 25.21
N ASN A 2 -11.86 19.28 25.60
CA ASN A 2 -11.05 18.24 26.27
C ASN A 2 -10.29 17.44 25.21
N LYS A 3 -8.98 17.64 25.14
CA LYS A 3 -8.07 16.76 24.40
C LYS A 3 -7.94 15.47 25.21
N LYS A 4 -8.59 14.38 24.77
CA LYS A 4 -8.28 13.04 25.26
C LYS A 4 -6.84 12.70 24.84
N PRO A 5 -6.00 12.18 25.74
CA PRO A 5 -4.64 11.79 25.40
C PRO A 5 -4.63 10.60 24.46
N LEU A 6 -3.72 10.63 23.50
CA LEU A 6 -3.41 9.58 22.49
C LEU A 6 -2.71 8.33 23.11
N GLU A 7 -3.18 7.88 24.27
CA GLU A 7 -2.55 6.75 24.98
C GLU A 7 -2.93 5.35 24.48
N GLN A 8 -3.71 5.25 23.39
CA GLN A 8 -4.23 3.95 22.92
C GLN A 8 -3.58 3.38 21.65
N ILE A 9 -2.48 3.95 21.15
CA ILE A 9 -1.78 3.38 20.00
C ILE A 9 -0.49 2.66 20.46
N LYS A 10 -0.58 1.80 21.45
CA LYS A 10 0.60 1.08 21.97
C LYS A 10 0.72 -0.38 21.50
N ASN A 11 -0.06 -0.84 20.53
CA ASN A 11 0.14 -2.18 19.94
C ASN A 11 -0.23 -2.15 18.45
N VAL A 12 0.71 -1.75 17.60
CA VAL A 12 0.58 -1.79 16.12
C VAL A 12 0.54 -3.22 15.57
N THR A 13 0.69 -4.24 16.41
CA THR A 13 0.78 -5.65 16.00
C THR A 13 -0.56 -6.31 15.65
N ASN A 14 -1.68 -5.58 15.74
CA ASN A 14 -3.01 -6.17 15.46
C ASN A 14 -3.97 -5.17 14.80
N VAL A 15 -3.48 -4.47 13.78
CA VAL A 15 -4.33 -3.54 13.03
C VAL A 15 -5.12 -4.33 11.99
N THR A 16 -6.43 -4.42 12.18
CA THR A 16 -7.34 -5.24 11.36
C THR A 16 -7.64 -4.60 10.00
N GLY A 17 -7.33 -3.30 9.82
CA GLY A 17 -7.66 -2.53 8.62
C GLY A 17 -9.13 -2.07 8.57
N TYR A 18 -9.90 -2.33 9.61
CA TYR A 18 -11.28 -1.85 9.76
C TYR A 18 -11.64 -1.64 11.24
N ARG A 19 -12.69 -0.88 11.48
CA ARG A 19 -13.27 -0.66 12.80
C ARG A 19 -14.77 -0.82 12.78
N GLN A 20 -15.32 -1.30 13.88
CA GLN A 20 -16.77 -1.35 14.07
C GLN A 20 -17.32 0.04 14.38
N VAL A 21 -18.41 0.39 13.74
CA VAL A 21 -19.13 1.65 13.90
C VAL A 21 -20.62 1.41 14.11
N SER A 22 -21.32 2.42 14.59
CA SER A 22 -22.80 2.42 14.63
C SER A 22 -23.34 3.18 13.43
N LEU A 23 -24.06 2.50 12.57
CA LEU A 23 -24.70 3.06 11.38
C LEU A 23 -26.16 3.42 11.66
N TRP A 24 -26.56 4.66 11.39
CA TRP A 24 -27.96 5.10 11.42
C TRP A 24 -28.49 5.16 10.00
N LYS A 25 -29.47 4.31 9.69
CA LYS A 25 -30.16 4.37 8.39
C LYS A 25 -31.25 5.45 8.43
N ARG A 26 -31.47 6.12 7.30
CA ARG A 26 -32.48 7.20 7.20
C ARG A 26 -33.89 6.73 7.55
N GLU A 27 -34.19 5.47 7.30
CA GLU A 27 -35.47 4.84 7.59
C GLU A 27 -35.63 4.46 9.08
N ASP A 28 -34.53 4.33 9.82
CA ASP A 28 -34.51 4.00 11.24
C ASP A 28 -33.37 4.75 11.96
N LEU A 29 -33.69 5.95 12.45
CA LEU A 29 -32.77 6.78 13.20
C LEU A 29 -32.76 6.48 14.71
N GLN A 30 -33.63 5.57 15.17
CA GLN A 30 -33.71 5.22 16.60
C GLN A 30 -32.89 4.00 16.96
N HIS A 31 -32.63 3.11 16.01
CA HIS A 31 -31.94 1.85 16.25
C HIS A 31 -30.67 1.76 15.37
N PRO A 32 -29.53 2.20 15.90
CA PRO A 32 -28.26 2.05 15.18
C PRO A 32 -27.91 0.57 14.99
N GLN A 33 -27.45 0.23 13.79
CA GLN A 33 -26.99 -1.12 13.47
C GLN A 33 -25.45 -1.14 13.49
N PRO A 34 -24.80 -2.23 13.94
CA PRO A 34 -23.38 -2.37 13.80
C PRO A 34 -23.00 -2.50 12.33
N ASP A 35 -21.90 -1.86 11.96
CA ASP A 35 -21.32 -1.93 10.62
C ASP A 35 -19.79 -1.86 10.71
N GLU A 36 -19.09 -2.32 9.70
CA GLU A 36 -17.63 -2.28 9.62
C GLU A 36 -17.21 -1.21 8.62
N LEU A 37 -16.31 -0.34 9.06
CA LEU A 37 -15.74 0.74 8.26
C LEU A 37 -14.26 0.49 8.02
N ALA A 38 -13.85 0.41 6.75
CA ALA A 38 -12.45 0.31 6.39
C ALA A 38 -11.66 1.53 6.92
N GLU A 39 -10.45 1.27 7.39
CA GLU A 39 -9.55 2.32 7.88
C GLU A 39 -8.51 2.66 6.84
N GLU A 40 -8.31 3.96 6.66
CA GLU A 40 -7.27 4.55 5.85
C GLU A 40 -6.51 5.56 6.71
N VAL A 41 -5.18 5.43 6.76
CA VAL A 41 -4.31 6.27 7.59
C VAL A 41 -3.14 6.82 6.77
N PRO A 42 -2.57 7.98 7.16
CA PRO A 42 -1.32 8.44 6.58
C PRO A 42 -0.17 7.50 6.95
N VAL A 43 0.55 7.01 5.95
CA VAL A 43 1.72 6.14 6.09
C VAL A 43 2.92 6.81 5.44
N ALA A 44 3.94 7.10 6.24
CA ALA A 44 5.20 7.66 5.75
C ALA A 44 6.20 6.54 5.49
N LEU A 45 6.79 6.50 4.30
CA LEU A 45 7.95 5.65 4.02
C LEU A 45 9.23 6.43 4.32
N VAL A 46 10.00 5.94 5.28
CA VAL A 46 11.20 6.61 5.83
C VAL A 46 12.42 5.75 5.56
N TYR A 47 13.29 6.19 4.66
CA TYR A 47 14.49 5.45 4.27
C TYR A 47 15.72 6.01 5.00
N ASN A 48 16.39 5.18 5.80
CA ASN A 48 17.57 5.54 6.60
C ASN A 48 17.38 6.88 7.35
N GLY A 49 16.23 7.03 8.00
CA GLY A 49 15.86 8.22 8.78
C GLY A 49 15.40 9.44 7.97
N ILE A 50 15.25 9.31 6.63
CA ILE A 50 14.75 10.40 5.78
C ILE A 50 13.36 10.03 5.21
N SER A 51 12.34 10.80 5.59
CA SER A 51 10.99 10.64 5.03
C SER A 51 11.02 10.89 3.52
N HIS A 52 10.47 9.97 2.73
CA HIS A 52 10.43 10.02 1.27
C HIS A 52 9.06 10.43 0.74
N VAL A 53 8.03 9.75 1.15
CA VAL A 53 6.65 9.95 0.70
C VAL A 53 5.69 9.64 1.85
N VAL A 54 4.53 10.29 1.83
CA VAL A 54 3.38 9.94 2.66
C VAL A 54 2.25 9.54 1.75
N MET A 55 1.67 8.38 2.00
CA MET A 55 0.53 7.85 1.25
C MET A 55 -0.61 7.51 2.21
N MET A 56 -1.84 7.61 1.72
CA MET A 56 -2.99 7.08 2.43
C MET A 56 -3.08 5.59 2.12
N ALA A 57 -3.14 4.75 3.15
CA ALA A 57 -3.17 3.30 3.02
C ALA A 57 -3.96 2.66 4.16
N SER A 58 -4.41 1.44 3.97
CA SER A 58 -4.89 0.60 5.06
C SER A 58 -3.74 0.34 6.04
N PRO A 59 -3.99 0.41 7.37
CA PRO A 59 -2.92 0.18 8.36
C PRO A 59 -2.56 -1.31 8.50
N LYS A 60 -2.41 -2.02 7.38
CA LYS A 60 -2.21 -3.46 7.27
C LYS A 60 -1.18 -3.74 6.17
N ASP A 61 -0.43 -4.81 6.31
CA ASP A 61 0.54 -5.29 5.32
C ASP A 61 1.57 -4.23 4.87
N LEU A 62 1.90 -3.28 5.78
CA LEU A 62 2.71 -2.08 5.46
C LEU A 62 4.16 -2.40 5.09
N GLU A 63 4.72 -3.49 5.61
CA GLU A 63 6.07 -3.93 5.23
C GLU A 63 6.08 -4.42 3.78
N GLN A 64 5.05 -5.16 3.36
CA GLN A 64 4.88 -5.64 2.00
C GLN A 64 4.69 -4.47 1.04
N PHE A 65 3.80 -3.54 1.39
CA PHE A 65 3.63 -2.29 0.65
C PHE A 65 4.96 -1.54 0.49
N ALA A 66 5.73 -1.37 1.57
CA ALA A 66 7.01 -0.66 1.50
C ALA A 66 8.05 -1.36 0.59
N VAL A 67 8.05 -2.69 0.57
CA VAL A 67 8.91 -3.47 -0.36
C VAL A 67 8.45 -3.26 -1.79
N GLY A 68 7.16 -3.42 -2.07
CA GLY A 68 6.59 -3.29 -3.41
C GLY A 68 6.79 -1.88 -3.96
N PHE A 69 6.44 -0.85 -3.20
CA PHE A 69 6.71 0.54 -3.54
C PHE A 69 8.19 0.80 -3.85
N SER A 70 9.09 0.24 -3.02
CA SER A 70 10.54 0.42 -3.24
C SER A 70 11.03 -0.22 -4.53
N LEU A 71 10.40 -1.32 -4.96
CA LEU A 71 10.70 -2.00 -6.24
C LEU A 71 10.09 -1.24 -7.42
N SER A 72 8.81 -0.88 -7.37
CA SER A 72 8.09 -0.20 -8.45
C SER A 72 8.67 1.18 -8.75
N GLU A 73 9.06 1.93 -7.70
CA GLU A 73 9.76 3.21 -7.83
C GLU A 73 11.25 3.06 -8.17
N GLY A 74 11.77 1.83 -8.25
CA GLY A 74 13.18 1.56 -8.55
C GLY A 74 14.15 2.12 -7.51
N ILE A 75 13.68 2.24 -6.25
CA ILE A 75 14.53 2.59 -5.11
C ILE A 75 15.49 1.44 -4.82
N ILE A 76 14.97 0.21 -4.94
CA ILE A 76 15.72 -1.03 -4.87
C ILE A 76 15.50 -1.84 -6.14
N GLU A 77 16.41 -2.77 -6.43
CA GLU A 77 16.27 -3.78 -7.49
C GLU A 77 15.90 -5.16 -6.91
N HIS A 78 16.24 -5.38 -5.64
CA HIS A 78 15.99 -6.65 -4.96
C HIS A 78 15.63 -6.42 -3.50
N ARG A 79 14.71 -7.24 -2.94
CA ARG A 79 14.33 -7.22 -1.51
C ARG A 79 15.54 -7.27 -0.56
N ARG A 80 16.59 -8.00 -0.93
CA ARG A 80 17.84 -8.13 -0.12
C ARG A 80 18.61 -6.81 0.09
N GLU A 81 18.25 -5.74 -0.59
CA GLU A 81 18.85 -4.41 -0.42
C GLU A 81 18.20 -3.62 0.73
N ILE A 82 17.13 -4.16 1.32
CA ILE A 82 16.54 -3.71 2.58
C ILE A 82 17.11 -4.60 3.69
N PHE A 83 17.80 -3.99 4.64
CA PHE A 83 18.47 -4.67 5.74
C PHE A 83 17.60 -4.79 6.99
N GLY A 84 16.71 -3.81 7.21
CA GLY A 84 15.76 -3.79 8.30
C GLY A 84 14.50 -3.02 7.92
N MET A 85 13.41 -3.32 8.61
CA MET A 85 12.15 -2.62 8.45
C MET A 85 11.34 -2.71 9.73
N ASP A 86 10.82 -1.56 10.19
CA ASP A 86 9.98 -1.45 11.37
C ASP A 86 8.78 -0.53 11.08
N VAL A 87 7.62 -0.91 11.57
CA VAL A 87 6.41 -0.08 11.52
C VAL A 87 6.21 0.59 12.87
N VAL A 88 6.21 1.91 12.88
CA VAL A 88 6.15 2.74 14.09
C VAL A 88 4.95 3.67 14.05
N ALA A 89 4.16 3.69 15.13
CA ALA A 89 3.08 4.65 15.29
C ALA A 89 3.63 6.02 15.68
N VAL A 90 3.16 7.06 14.99
CA VAL A 90 3.49 8.46 15.27
C VAL A 90 2.21 9.27 15.50
N CYS A 91 2.34 10.53 15.92
CA CYS A 91 1.18 11.36 16.30
C CYS A 91 0.09 11.46 15.23
N ASN A 92 0.45 11.43 13.95
CA ASN A 92 -0.47 11.70 12.84
C ASN A 92 -0.58 10.54 11.83
N GLY A 93 -0.15 9.32 12.18
CA GLY A 93 -0.18 8.18 11.28
C GLY A 93 0.84 7.10 11.63
N LEU A 94 1.31 6.41 10.61
CA LEU A 94 2.31 5.35 10.75
C LEU A 94 3.57 5.71 9.95
N GLU A 95 4.72 5.27 10.43
CA GLU A 95 5.97 5.30 9.68
C GLU A 95 6.45 3.88 9.42
N VAL A 96 6.80 3.58 8.17
CA VAL A 96 7.58 2.40 7.85
C VAL A 96 9.03 2.86 7.74
N GLN A 97 9.83 2.50 8.74
CA GLN A 97 11.25 2.83 8.80
C GLN A 97 12.05 1.74 8.10
N ILE A 98 12.74 2.10 7.04
CA ILE A 98 13.39 1.17 6.11
C ILE A 98 14.88 1.43 6.09
N GLU A 99 15.67 0.41 6.39
CA GLU A 99 17.13 0.46 6.28
C GLU A 99 17.59 -0.05 4.92
N LEU A 100 18.07 0.86 4.08
CA LEU A 100 18.64 0.53 2.78
C LEU A 100 20.15 0.37 2.84
N SER A 101 20.68 -0.40 1.86
CA SER A 101 22.11 -0.37 1.56
C SER A 101 22.59 1.04 1.25
N SER A 102 23.82 1.38 1.66
CA SER A 102 24.38 2.72 1.45
C SER A 102 24.36 3.15 -0.02
N ARG A 103 24.57 2.22 -0.95
CA ARG A 103 24.50 2.49 -2.40
C ARG A 103 23.11 2.96 -2.83
N ARG A 104 22.05 2.26 -2.41
CA ARG A 104 20.66 2.59 -2.76
C ARG A 104 20.23 3.91 -2.12
N PHE A 105 20.59 4.11 -0.87
CA PHE A 105 20.29 5.34 -0.17
C PHE A 105 20.95 6.58 -0.80
N MET A 106 22.19 6.47 -1.27
CA MET A 106 22.86 7.56 -2.01
C MET A 106 22.14 7.86 -3.33
N GLY A 107 21.70 6.84 -4.06
CA GLY A 107 20.88 7.00 -5.26
C GLY A 107 19.56 7.72 -4.98
N LEU A 108 18.86 7.34 -3.91
CA LEU A 108 17.62 7.99 -3.47
C LEU A 108 17.83 9.47 -3.12
N LYS A 109 18.92 9.80 -2.40
CA LYS A 109 19.28 11.19 -2.09
C LYS A 109 19.56 12.01 -3.36
N ALA A 110 20.21 11.45 -4.34
CA ALA A 110 20.49 12.13 -5.61
C ALA A 110 19.17 12.46 -6.36
N ARG A 111 18.24 11.50 -6.44
CA ARG A 111 16.91 11.73 -7.03
C ARG A 111 16.12 12.81 -6.27
N ARG A 112 16.12 12.79 -4.92
CA ARG A 112 15.43 13.82 -4.12
C ARG A 112 15.94 15.22 -4.36
N ARG A 113 17.24 15.42 -4.56
CA ARG A 113 17.80 16.75 -4.89
C ARG A 113 17.28 17.26 -6.22
N ALA A 114 17.11 16.37 -7.19
CA ALA A 114 16.52 16.71 -8.47
C ALA A 114 15.02 17.07 -8.37
N LEU A 115 14.31 16.52 -7.36
CA LEU A 115 12.87 16.74 -7.13
C LEU A 115 12.57 17.88 -6.16
N ALA A 116 13.57 18.42 -5.45
CA ALA A 116 13.40 19.50 -4.45
C ALA A 116 12.94 20.80 -5.13
N GLY A 117 11.65 21.07 -5.04
CA GLY A 117 10.99 22.27 -5.61
C GLY A 117 9.65 21.98 -6.28
N ARG A 118 9.16 20.75 -6.22
CA ARG A 118 7.95 20.32 -6.91
C ARG A 118 6.88 19.80 -5.97
N THR A 119 5.67 20.32 -6.15
CA THR A 119 4.48 19.91 -5.41
C THR A 119 3.44 19.39 -6.40
N GLY A 120 2.81 18.24 -6.12
CA GLY A 120 1.63 17.80 -6.88
C GLY A 120 1.49 16.29 -7.06
N CYS A 121 0.44 15.88 -7.72
CA CYS A 121 -0.08 14.55 -7.99
C CYS A 121 0.89 13.59 -8.70
N GLY A 122 1.87 12.97 -8.16
CA GLY A 122 2.69 11.90 -8.78
C GLY A 122 3.26 12.14 -10.19
N VAL A 123 2.52 12.83 -11.06
CA VAL A 123 2.95 13.29 -12.38
C VAL A 123 3.74 14.61 -12.28
N CYS A 124 3.50 15.43 -11.26
CA CYS A 124 4.14 16.73 -11.06
C CYS A 124 5.57 16.67 -10.51
N GLY A 125 6.16 15.50 -10.36
CA GLY A 125 7.54 15.30 -9.92
C GLY A 125 8.51 14.91 -11.06
N VAL A 126 8.02 14.75 -12.28
CA VAL A 126 8.80 14.30 -13.43
C VAL A 126 9.45 15.51 -14.10
N GLU A 127 10.77 15.53 -14.27
CA GLU A 127 11.48 16.69 -14.80
C GLU A 127 11.21 16.96 -16.28
N GLN A 128 10.91 15.89 -17.03
CA GLN A 128 10.63 15.97 -18.44
C GLN A 128 9.46 15.05 -18.79
N LEU A 129 8.67 15.42 -19.80
CA LEU A 129 7.62 14.56 -20.35
C LEU A 129 8.16 13.17 -20.75
N ASN A 130 9.43 13.09 -21.13
CA ASN A 130 10.10 11.83 -21.45
C ASN A 130 10.27 10.89 -20.24
N ASP A 131 10.21 11.40 -19.00
CA ASP A 131 10.31 10.59 -17.80
C ASP A 131 8.97 9.93 -17.44
N ILE A 132 7.85 10.43 -18.02
CA ILE A 132 6.51 9.84 -17.86
C ILE A 132 6.40 8.52 -18.62
N GLY A 133 7.09 8.41 -19.74
CA GLY A 133 7.11 7.21 -20.57
C GLY A 133 8.47 6.54 -20.57
N LYS A 134 8.88 5.94 -19.45
CA LYS A 134 10.08 5.08 -19.48
C LYS A 134 9.87 3.99 -20.53
N PRO A 135 10.80 3.80 -21.49
CA PRO A 135 10.66 2.72 -22.45
C PRO A 135 10.61 1.38 -21.71
N VAL A 136 9.44 0.74 -21.78
CA VAL A 136 9.26 -0.59 -21.21
C VAL A 136 9.95 -1.57 -22.15
N GLN A 137 10.85 -2.39 -21.61
CA GLN A 137 11.42 -3.50 -22.37
C GLN A 137 10.31 -4.53 -22.65
N PRO A 138 10.04 -4.86 -23.91
CA PRO A 138 9.03 -5.86 -24.23
C PRO A 138 9.46 -7.20 -23.65
N LEU A 139 8.56 -7.84 -22.91
CA LEU A 139 8.77 -9.21 -22.46
C LEU A 139 8.56 -10.18 -23.63
N PRO A 140 9.38 -11.24 -23.73
CA PRO A 140 9.14 -12.27 -24.74
C PRO A 140 7.82 -12.98 -24.46
N PHE A 141 7.03 -13.18 -25.49
CA PHE A 141 5.80 -13.99 -25.39
C PHE A 141 6.18 -15.48 -25.32
N THR A 142 6.37 -15.97 -24.11
CA THR A 142 6.83 -17.34 -23.84
C THR A 142 5.75 -18.26 -23.28
N GLN A 143 4.59 -17.70 -22.90
CA GLN A 143 3.57 -18.44 -22.18
C GLN A 143 2.17 -18.07 -22.71
N SER A 144 1.27 -19.03 -22.71
CA SER A 144 -0.16 -18.81 -22.95
C SER A 144 -0.94 -19.08 -21.67
N PHE A 145 -1.97 -18.29 -21.45
CA PHE A 145 -2.87 -18.40 -20.30
C PHE A 145 -4.28 -18.76 -20.82
N ASP A 146 -4.89 -19.80 -20.25
CA ASP A 146 -6.27 -20.16 -20.57
C ASP A 146 -7.22 -19.20 -19.84
N LEU A 147 -8.13 -18.57 -20.57
CA LEU A 147 -9.12 -17.64 -20.00
C LEU A 147 -10.06 -18.33 -19.00
N ALA A 148 -10.32 -19.62 -19.12
CA ALA A 148 -11.08 -20.38 -18.14
C ALA A 148 -10.41 -20.36 -16.75
N ASN A 149 -9.08 -20.34 -16.71
CA ASN A 149 -8.31 -20.22 -15.47
C ASN A 149 -8.46 -18.83 -14.82
N LEU A 150 -8.72 -17.78 -15.62
CA LEU A 150 -8.99 -16.45 -15.10
C LEU A 150 -10.30 -16.39 -14.33
N ASP A 151 -11.36 -16.99 -14.86
CA ASP A 151 -12.67 -17.05 -14.18
C ASP A 151 -12.54 -17.76 -12.83
N GLN A 152 -11.79 -18.84 -12.77
CA GLN A 152 -11.49 -19.55 -11.53
C GLN A 152 -10.72 -18.66 -10.55
N ALA A 153 -9.69 -17.96 -11.01
CA ALA A 153 -8.90 -17.05 -10.17
C ALA A 153 -9.76 -15.91 -9.62
N LEU A 154 -10.60 -15.30 -10.45
CA LEU A 154 -11.51 -14.23 -10.04
C LEU A 154 -12.54 -14.68 -8.98
N ALA A 155 -13.04 -15.92 -9.10
CA ALA A 155 -13.94 -16.48 -8.10
C ALA A 155 -13.32 -16.59 -6.70
N HIS A 156 -12.00 -16.73 -6.62
CA HIS A 156 -11.24 -16.85 -5.37
C HIS A 156 -10.55 -15.55 -4.94
N LEU A 157 -10.65 -14.47 -5.72
CA LEU A 157 -9.98 -13.20 -5.39
C LEU A 157 -10.43 -12.66 -4.02
N ASN A 158 -11.71 -12.82 -3.68
CA ASN A 158 -12.26 -12.42 -2.39
C ASN A 158 -11.60 -13.09 -1.17
N ASP A 159 -10.90 -14.21 -1.35
CA ASP A 159 -10.17 -14.86 -0.26
C ASP A 159 -8.98 -14.02 0.22
N PHE A 160 -8.48 -13.14 -0.64
CA PHE A 160 -7.42 -12.16 -0.34
C PHE A 160 -7.97 -10.81 0.12
N GLN A 161 -9.30 -10.67 0.28
CA GLN A 161 -9.94 -9.42 0.69
C GLN A 161 -10.73 -9.56 2.00
N PRO A 162 -10.11 -9.92 3.12
CA PRO A 162 -10.81 -10.04 4.41
C PRO A 162 -11.48 -8.74 4.86
N VAL A 163 -10.85 -7.58 4.65
CA VAL A 163 -11.46 -6.26 4.93
C VAL A 163 -12.53 -5.93 3.90
N GLY A 164 -12.25 -6.18 2.61
CA GLY A 164 -13.19 -5.93 1.52
C GLY A 164 -14.49 -6.73 1.67
N ARG A 165 -14.42 -7.97 2.14
CA ARG A 165 -15.62 -8.79 2.42
C ARG A 165 -16.50 -8.21 3.51
N LEU A 166 -15.94 -7.51 4.47
CA LEU A 166 -16.67 -6.90 5.58
C LEU A 166 -17.20 -5.51 5.22
N THR A 167 -16.39 -4.72 4.51
CA THR A 167 -16.64 -3.29 4.33
C THR A 167 -17.06 -2.90 2.91
N GLY A 168 -16.76 -3.74 1.91
CA GLY A 168 -16.98 -3.43 0.50
C GLY A 168 -16.09 -2.30 -0.05
N CYS A 169 -15.04 -1.87 0.68
CA CYS A 169 -14.32 -0.62 0.43
C CYS A 169 -12.85 -0.80 0.05
N THR A 170 -12.41 -2.01 -0.32
CA THR A 170 -11.02 -2.26 -0.71
C THR A 170 -10.88 -2.67 -2.17
N HIS A 171 -9.70 -2.42 -2.72
CA HIS A 171 -9.21 -2.99 -3.95
C HIS A 171 -8.29 -4.17 -3.62
N ALA A 172 -8.07 -5.07 -4.58
CA ALA A 172 -7.10 -6.14 -4.42
C ALA A 172 -6.27 -6.31 -5.70
N ALA A 173 -5.03 -6.74 -5.50
CA ALA A 173 -4.17 -7.26 -6.55
C ALA A 173 -3.70 -8.65 -6.15
N ALA A 174 -3.70 -9.59 -7.10
CA ALA A 174 -3.29 -10.96 -6.85
C ALA A 174 -2.42 -11.50 -7.99
N TRP A 175 -1.47 -12.35 -7.63
CA TRP A 175 -0.65 -13.06 -8.60
C TRP A 175 -1.30 -14.39 -8.97
N VAL A 176 -1.66 -14.54 -10.24
CA VAL A 176 -2.29 -15.74 -10.77
C VAL A 176 -1.26 -16.59 -11.52
N ARG A 177 -1.16 -17.87 -11.19
CA ARG A 177 -0.38 -18.85 -11.94
C ARG A 177 -1.08 -19.19 -13.25
N LEU A 178 -0.36 -19.77 -14.20
CA LEU A 178 -0.95 -20.22 -15.47
C LEU A 178 -2.06 -21.28 -15.29
N THR A 179 -2.05 -21.98 -14.16
CA THR A 179 -3.09 -22.96 -13.77
C THR A 179 -4.38 -22.32 -13.24
N GLY A 180 -4.43 -20.99 -13.05
CA GLY A 180 -5.55 -20.31 -12.40
C GLY A 180 -5.45 -20.24 -10.86
N GLU A 181 -4.42 -20.87 -10.27
CA GLU A 181 -4.17 -20.81 -8.83
C GLU A 181 -3.70 -19.40 -8.44
N LEU A 182 -4.27 -18.84 -7.37
CA LEU A 182 -3.79 -17.59 -6.77
C LEU A 182 -2.58 -17.89 -5.88
N ALA A 183 -1.41 -17.39 -6.28
CA ALA A 183 -0.16 -17.60 -5.56
C ALA A 183 0.02 -16.64 -4.36
N GLY A 184 -0.70 -15.53 -4.36
CA GLY A 184 -0.68 -14.51 -3.31
C GLY A 184 -1.46 -13.29 -3.75
N GLY A 185 -1.81 -12.43 -2.80
CA GLY A 185 -2.52 -11.19 -3.07
C GLY A 185 -2.60 -10.32 -1.85
N PHE A 186 -2.82 -9.04 -2.08
CA PHE A 186 -2.97 -8.02 -1.06
C PHE A 186 -4.18 -7.14 -1.37
N GLU A 187 -4.78 -6.60 -0.32
CA GLU A 187 -5.86 -5.63 -0.42
C GLU A 187 -5.47 -4.32 0.24
N ASP A 188 -6.00 -3.23 -0.29
CA ASP A 188 -5.91 -1.90 0.30
C ASP A 188 -7.10 -1.03 -0.13
N VAL A 189 -7.41 0.02 0.62
CA VAL A 189 -8.38 1.04 0.19
C VAL A 189 -7.89 1.81 -1.03
N GLY A 190 -6.58 1.93 -1.21
CA GLY A 190 -5.91 2.53 -2.36
C GLY A 190 -5.50 1.49 -3.41
N ARG A 191 -6.05 1.56 -4.63
CA ARG A 191 -5.72 0.60 -5.70
C ARG A 191 -4.23 0.52 -6.06
N HIS A 192 -3.48 1.61 -5.93
CA HIS A 192 -2.03 1.64 -6.20
C HIS A 192 -1.26 0.91 -5.09
N VAL A 193 -1.65 1.14 -3.83
CA VAL A 193 -1.06 0.47 -2.67
C VAL A 193 -1.32 -1.03 -2.71
N ALA A 194 -2.53 -1.46 -3.12
CA ALA A 194 -2.85 -2.87 -3.28
C ALA A 194 -2.03 -3.55 -4.38
N LEU A 195 -1.57 -2.79 -5.41
CA LEU A 195 -0.76 -3.32 -6.51
C LEU A 195 0.73 -3.40 -6.17
N ASP A 196 1.24 -2.41 -5.43
CA ASP A 196 2.63 -2.38 -4.96
C ASP A 196 2.90 -3.50 -3.96
#